data_6c3843314f72bf98b46ca3a391acc80a
#
_entry.id   6c3843314f72bf98b46ca3a391acc80a
#
_cell.length_a   1.000
_cell.length_b   1.000
_cell.length_c   1.000
_cell.angle_alpha   90.00
_cell.angle_beta   90.00
_cell.angle_gamma   90.00
#
_symmetry.space_group_name_H-M   'P 1'
#
loop_
_entity.id
_entity.type
_entity.pdbx_description
1 polymer ?
#
loop_
_entity_poly.entity_id
_entity_poly.type
_entity_poly.pdbx_seq_one_letter_code
_entity_poly.pdbx_strand_id
1 'polypeptide(L)'
;EIGSGLVGSEMCIRDREAGAEVVHVDASKGIVAWGKDNAAASGLADRPIRWLVDDCAKFVAREKRRGNTYDGIIMDPPSYGRGPGGEIWKLEDCIYDLISQCEEVLSDKPLFFAVNSYTTGLSPAVMEYMLKTTLIPRFGGKTSCDEIGLPVSATGGVVPCGATAIWEK
;
A
#
# COMPACT_ATOMS: atom_id res chain seq x y z
N GLU A 1 -22.30 8.21 -6.35
CA GLU A 1 -21.08 8.10 -7.14
C GLU A 1 -19.92 7.82 -6.18
N ILE A 2 -19.42 6.60 -6.23
CA ILE A 2 -18.16 6.27 -5.55
C ILE A 2 -17.07 6.77 -6.49
N GLY A 3 -16.50 7.93 -6.17
CA GLY A 3 -15.38 8.49 -6.93
C GLY A 3 -14.20 7.52 -6.90
N SER A 4 -13.59 7.28 -8.05
CA SER A 4 -12.45 6.36 -8.26
C SER A 4 -11.14 6.80 -7.59
N GLY A 5 -11.19 7.46 -6.46
CA GLY A 5 -10.04 8.10 -5.83
C GLY A 5 -9.94 7.97 -4.32
N LEU A 6 -10.67 7.05 -3.71
CA LEU A 6 -10.62 6.86 -2.25
C LEU A 6 -9.58 5.83 -1.79
N VAL A 7 -8.80 5.26 -2.70
CA VAL A 7 -7.83 4.21 -2.40
C VAL A 7 -6.50 4.86 -1.98
N GLY A 8 -5.94 4.42 -0.87
CA GLY A 8 -4.62 4.83 -0.35
C GLY A 8 -4.67 5.86 0.78
N SER A 9 -5.39 6.97 0.65
CA SER A 9 -5.46 7.97 1.72
C SER A 9 -6.31 7.52 2.91
N GLU A 10 -7.33 6.69 2.70
CA GLU A 10 -8.20 6.20 3.76
C GLU A 10 -7.48 5.28 4.75
N MET A 11 -6.58 4.43 4.29
CA MET A 11 -5.77 3.59 5.16
C MET A 11 -4.89 4.44 6.08
N CYS A 12 -4.19 5.43 5.53
CA CYS A 12 -3.38 6.36 6.30
C CYS A 12 -4.19 7.14 7.35
N ILE A 13 -5.42 7.52 7.01
CA ILE A 13 -6.34 8.20 7.92
C ILE A 13 -6.73 7.30 9.09
N ARG A 14 -7.11 6.04 8.81
CA ARG A 14 -7.48 5.05 9.83
C ARG A 14 -6.30 4.67 10.73
N ASP A 15 -5.12 4.48 10.14
CA ASP A 15 -3.90 4.19 10.90
C ASP A 15 -3.58 5.33 11.86
N ARG A 16 -3.71 6.58 11.40
CA ARG A 16 -3.49 7.75 12.23
C ARG A 16 -4.54 7.91 13.32
N GLU A 17 -5.79 7.60 13.04
CA GLU A 17 -6.87 7.58 14.05
C GLU A 17 -6.57 6.55 15.14
N ALA A 18 -6.03 5.39 14.77
CA ALA A 18 -5.58 4.35 15.68
C ALA A 18 -4.31 4.70 16.48
N GLY A 19 -3.66 5.85 16.20
CA GLY A 19 -2.51 6.34 16.94
C GLY A 19 -1.15 6.09 16.28
N ALA A 20 -1.09 5.46 15.11
CA ALA A 20 0.17 5.22 14.40
C ALA A 20 0.83 6.53 13.92
N GLU A 21 2.15 6.56 13.82
CA GLU A 21 2.89 7.56 13.06
C GLU A 21 2.88 7.18 11.60
N VAL A 22 2.33 8.04 10.74
CA VAL A 22 2.03 7.70 9.36
C VAL A 22 2.85 8.52 8.38
N VAL A 23 3.41 7.84 7.37
CA VAL A 23 4.02 8.45 6.19
C VAL A 23 3.21 8.03 4.96
N HIS A 24 2.61 9.00 4.28
CA HIS A 24 1.90 8.79 3.02
C HIS A 24 2.79 9.23 1.86
N VAL A 25 3.00 8.34 0.90
CA VAL A 25 3.84 8.58 -0.28
C VAL A 25 3.04 8.27 -1.53
N ASP A 26 2.92 9.23 -2.42
CA ASP A 26 2.30 9.05 -3.73
C ASP A 26 2.97 9.96 -4.75
N ALA A 27 3.17 9.49 -5.98
CA ALA A 27 3.77 10.28 -7.04
C ALA A 27 2.85 11.40 -7.57
N SER A 28 1.55 11.28 -7.35
CA SER A 28 0.56 12.26 -7.78
C SER A 28 0.36 13.37 -6.74
N LYS A 29 0.73 14.60 -7.10
CA LYS A 29 0.47 15.78 -6.28
C LYS A 29 -1.03 15.96 -5.97
N GLY A 30 -1.90 15.62 -6.92
CA GLY A 30 -3.35 15.72 -6.76
C GLY A 30 -3.89 14.74 -5.72
N ILE A 31 -3.41 13.49 -5.74
CA ILE A 31 -3.80 12.46 -4.76
C ILE A 31 -3.33 12.83 -3.36
N VAL A 32 -2.09 13.30 -3.23
CA VAL A 32 -1.57 13.76 -1.92
C VAL A 32 -2.36 14.96 -1.38
N ALA A 33 -2.73 15.92 -2.24
CA ALA A 33 -3.55 17.06 -1.83
C ALA A 33 -4.93 16.60 -1.36
N TRP A 34 -5.58 15.73 -2.12
CA TRP A 34 -6.87 15.17 -1.78
C TRP A 34 -6.84 14.32 -0.49
N GLY A 35 -5.78 13.54 -0.29
CA GLY A 35 -5.56 12.83 0.97
C GLY A 35 -5.54 13.76 2.19
N LYS A 36 -4.92 14.94 2.06
CA LYS A 36 -4.95 15.98 3.13
C LYS A 36 -6.34 16.51 3.39
N ASP A 37 -7.11 16.78 2.32
CA ASP A 37 -8.49 17.26 2.44
C ASP A 37 -9.38 16.20 3.12
N ASN A 38 -9.20 14.92 2.79
CA ASN A 38 -9.90 13.80 3.42
C ASN A 38 -9.53 13.66 4.91
N ALA A 39 -8.26 13.81 5.25
CA ALA A 39 -7.80 13.79 6.64
C ALA A 39 -8.43 14.94 7.45
N ALA A 40 -8.50 16.14 6.86
CA ALA A 40 -9.16 17.29 7.48
C ALA A 40 -10.66 17.05 7.67
N ALA A 41 -11.35 16.51 6.66
CA ALA A 41 -12.76 16.14 6.73
C ALA A 41 -13.05 15.05 7.78
N SER A 42 -12.07 14.19 8.07
CA SER A 42 -12.14 13.14 9.09
C SER A 42 -11.74 13.63 10.50
N GLY A 43 -11.55 14.94 10.71
CA GLY A 43 -11.17 15.50 12.00
C GLY A 43 -9.71 15.29 12.40
N LEU A 44 -8.84 14.94 11.45
CA LEU A 44 -7.43 14.67 11.65
C LEU A 44 -6.51 15.77 11.10
N ALA A 45 -7.04 16.98 10.87
CA ALA A 45 -6.25 18.09 10.32
C ALA A 45 -5.00 18.42 11.16
N ASP A 46 -5.13 18.35 12.48
CA ASP A 46 -4.06 18.65 13.45
C ASP A 46 -3.19 17.41 13.80
N ARG A 47 -3.50 16.24 13.22
CA ARG A 47 -2.73 15.04 13.48
C ARG A 47 -1.57 14.92 12.49
N PRO A 48 -0.34 14.69 12.94
CA PRO A 48 0.82 14.63 12.06
C PRO A 48 0.80 13.38 11.18
N ILE A 49 0.49 13.57 9.90
CA ILE A 49 0.75 12.63 8.82
C ILE A 49 1.82 13.27 7.94
N ARG A 50 2.90 12.55 7.66
CA ARG A 50 3.95 13.02 6.76
C ARG A 50 3.54 12.76 5.32
N TRP A 51 3.05 13.79 4.64
CA TRP A 51 2.58 13.74 3.25
C TRP A 51 3.74 14.01 2.28
N LEU A 52 4.00 13.09 1.37
CA LEU A 52 5.09 13.21 0.39
C LEU A 52 4.58 12.99 -1.03
N VAL A 53 4.92 13.92 -1.92
CA VAL A 53 4.77 13.75 -3.37
C VAL A 53 6.10 13.21 -3.88
N ASP A 54 6.19 11.92 -4.15
CA ASP A 54 7.42 11.25 -4.50
C ASP A 54 7.18 9.89 -5.16
N ASP A 55 8.19 9.41 -5.88
CA ASP A 55 8.25 8.03 -6.38
C ASP A 55 8.51 7.07 -5.21
N CYS A 56 7.65 6.06 -5.05
CA CYS A 56 7.71 5.14 -3.90
C CYS A 56 9.03 4.37 -3.85
N ALA A 57 9.54 3.86 -4.97
CA ALA A 57 10.80 3.11 -4.98
C ALA A 57 11.99 4.02 -4.63
N LYS A 58 12.00 5.25 -5.15
CA LYS A 58 13.03 6.26 -4.80
C LYS A 58 12.94 6.68 -3.34
N PHE A 59 11.72 6.79 -2.81
CA PHE A 59 11.50 7.07 -1.38
C PHE A 59 12.09 5.94 -0.52
N VAL A 60 11.72 4.68 -0.77
CA VAL A 60 12.21 3.52 -0.02
C VAL A 60 13.74 3.44 -0.06
N ALA A 61 14.34 3.61 -1.24
CA ALA A 61 15.80 3.62 -1.38
C ALA A 61 16.48 4.73 -0.57
N ARG A 62 15.83 5.90 -0.40
CA ARG A 62 16.35 6.98 0.46
C ARG A 62 16.18 6.66 1.94
N GLU A 63 15.04 6.10 2.35
CA GLU A 63 14.81 5.74 3.75
C GLU A 63 15.79 4.63 4.19
N LYS A 64 16.05 3.64 3.33
CA LYS A 64 17.11 2.64 3.56
C LYS A 64 18.47 3.30 3.81
N ARG A 65 18.89 4.26 2.97
CA ARG A 65 20.17 4.95 3.15
C ARG A 65 20.24 5.80 4.41
N ARG A 66 19.10 6.27 4.91
CA ARG A 66 18.97 7.05 6.16
C ARG A 66 18.90 6.18 7.39
N GLY A 67 18.70 4.87 7.23
CA GLY A 67 18.49 3.94 8.33
C GLY A 67 17.11 4.09 8.99
N ASN A 68 16.15 4.70 8.31
CA ASN A 68 14.77 4.78 8.80
C ASN A 68 14.07 3.44 8.59
N THR A 69 13.27 3.03 9.56
CA THR A 69 12.52 1.77 9.54
C THR A 69 11.05 1.97 9.88
N TYR A 70 10.24 1.01 9.47
CA TYR A 70 8.78 1.02 9.58
C TYR A 70 8.27 -0.28 10.19
N ASP A 71 7.30 -0.20 11.08
CA ASP A 71 6.70 -1.38 11.71
C ASP A 71 5.59 -2.03 10.87
N GLY A 72 5.02 -1.28 9.93
CA GLY A 72 4.01 -1.77 9.00
C GLY A 72 4.07 -1.05 7.68
N ILE A 73 3.77 -1.76 6.59
CA ILE A 73 3.70 -1.20 5.24
C ILE A 73 2.37 -1.64 4.61
N ILE A 74 1.67 -0.68 4.01
CA ILE A 74 0.51 -0.92 3.18
C ILE A 74 0.77 -0.32 1.81
N MET A 75 0.52 -1.09 0.75
CA MET A 75 0.67 -0.61 -0.62
C MET A 75 -0.50 -1.03 -1.51
N ASP A 76 -0.85 -0.16 -2.43
CA ASP A 76 -1.85 -0.36 -3.48
C ASP A 76 -1.33 0.19 -4.82
N PRO A 77 -0.24 -0.37 -5.35
CA PRO A 77 0.41 0.14 -6.54
C PRO A 77 -0.52 0.08 -7.77
N PRO A 78 -0.48 1.09 -8.66
CA PRO A 78 -1.31 1.11 -9.84
C PRO A 78 -0.91 0.00 -10.82
N SER A 79 -1.88 -0.48 -11.61
CA SER A 79 -1.62 -1.47 -12.67
C SER A 79 -0.61 -0.96 -13.71
N TYR A 80 -0.71 0.34 -14.04
CA TYR A 80 0.14 1.01 -15.00
C TYR A 80 0.38 2.47 -14.60
N GLY A 81 1.58 2.97 -14.86
CA GLY A 81 1.94 4.36 -14.62
C GLY A 81 3.05 4.85 -15.55
N ARG A 82 3.20 6.16 -15.66
CA ARG A 82 4.33 6.81 -16.31
C ARG A 82 4.97 7.81 -15.38
N GLY A 83 6.26 7.66 -15.17
CA GLY A 83 7.06 8.62 -14.44
C GLY A 83 7.31 9.91 -15.23
N PRO A 84 7.72 11.00 -14.59
CA PRO A 84 8.00 12.28 -15.24
C PRO A 84 9.17 12.23 -16.23
N GLY A 85 10.06 11.25 -16.13
CA GLY A 85 11.16 11.00 -17.07
C GLY A 85 10.79 10.04 -18.20
N GLY A 86 9.52 9.62 -18.31
CA GLY A 86 9.05 8.67 -19.32
C GLY A 86 9.19 7.20 -18.91
N GLU A 87 9.61 6.92 -17.68
CA GLU A 87 9.69 5.57 -17.13
C GLU A 87 8.31 4.92 -17.14
N ILE A 88 8.25 3.67 -17.54
CA ILE A 88 7.00 2.90 -17.54
C ILE A 88 6.99 2.01 -16.31
N TRP A 89 5.93 2.15 -15.51
CA TRP A 89 5.54 1.23 -14.46
C TRP A 89 4.50 0.26 -15.00
N LYS A 90 4.78 -1.02 -14.89
CA LYS A 90 3.78 -2.10 -15.05
C LYS A 90 3.85 -2.95 -13.80
N LEU A 91 2.69 -3.20 -13.18
CA LEU A 91 2.63 -3.89 -11.91
C LEU A 91 3.29 -5.27 -11.96
N GLU A 92 2.96 -6.06 -12.97
CA GLU A 92 3.47 -7.41 -13.18
C GLU A 92 4.99 -7.49 -13.33
N ASP A 93 5.62 -6.43 -13.84
CA ASP A 93 7.06 -6.36 -14.06
C ASP A 93 7.82 -5.85 -12.84
N CYS A 94 7.17 -5.06 -11.96
CA CYS A 94 7.86 -4.25 -10.96
C CYS A 94 7.48 -4.58 -9.50
N ILE A 95 6.35 -5.26 -9.26
CA ILE A 95 5.79 -5.42 -7.91
C ILE A 95 6.71 -6.23 -6.98
N TYR A 96 7.34 -7.29 -7.50
CA TYR A 96 8.22 -8.12 -6.69
C TYR A 96 9.46 -7.35 -6.22
N ASP A 97 10.05 -6.55 -7.11
CA ASP A 97 11.20 -5.71 -6.75
C ASP A 97 10.83 -4.63 -5.75
N LEU A 98 9.63 -4.04 -5.87
CA LEU A 98 9.16 -3.06 -4.90
C LEU A 98 8.92 -3.68 -3.53
N ILE A 99 8.30 -4.86 -3.44
CA ILE A 99 8.13 -5.60 -2.17
C ILE A 99 9.50 -5.90 -1.55
N SER A 100 10.45 -6.37 -2.35
CA SER A 100 11.81 -6.68 -1.88
C SER A 100 12.55 -5.46 -1.35
N GLN A 101 12.39 -4.30 -1.99
CA GLN A 101 12.96 -3.04 -1.49
C GLN A 101 12.28 -2.58 -0.20
N CYS A 102 10.96 -2.73 -0.11
CA CYS A 102 10.19 -2.37 1.08
C CYS A 102 10.53 -3.26 2.29
N GLU A 103 10.83 -4.54 2.06
CA GLU A 103 11.30 -5.46 3.11
C GLU A 103 12.55 -4.92 3.82
N GLU A 104 13.45 -4.27 3.08
CA GLU A 104 14.70 -3.74 3.61
C GLU A 104 14.54 -2.54 4.57
N VAL A 105 13.38 -1.89 4.56
CA VAL A 105 13.04 -0.78 5.48
C VAL A 105 12.05 -1.19 6.57
N LEU A 106 11.72 -2.47 6.69
CA LEU A 106 11.00 -2.95 7.87
C LEU A 106 11.90 -2.94 9.09
N SER A 107 11.32 -2.63 10.25
CA SER A 107 12.01 -2.65 11.53
C SER A 107 12.43 -4.09 11.93
N ASP A 108 13.18 -4.24 13.01
CA ASP A 108 13.56 -5.55 13.53
C ASP A 108 12.37 -6.33 14.10
N LYS A 109 11.27 -5.65 14.39
CA LYS A 109 10.02 -6.24 14.92
C LYS A 109 8.82 -5.73 14.14
N PRO A 110 8.75 -5.99 12.84
CA PRO A 110 7.64 -5.52 12.03
C PRO A 110 6.35 -6.23 12.42
N LEU A 111 5.24 -5.55 12.24
CA LEU A 111 3.91 -6.04 12.62
C LEU A 111 3.19 -6.69 11.44
N PHE A 112 3.18 -5.99 10.29
CA PHE A 112 2.47 -6.45 9.10
C PHE A 112 3.02 -5.85 7.81
N PHE A 113 2.67 -6.49 6.68
CA PHE A 113 2.85 -5.97 5.34
C PHE A 113 1.63 -6.33 4.49
N ALA A 114 0.93 -5.35 3.98
CA ALA A 114 -0.28 -5.53 3.18
C ALA A 114 -0.07 -5.02 1.75
N VAL A 115 -0.48 -5.83 0.77
CA VAL A 115 -0.48 -5.47 -0.65
C VAL A 115 -1.88 -5.64 -1.21
N ASN A 116 -2.41 -4.57 -1.80
CA ASN A 116 -3.65 -4.62 -2.55
C ASN A 116 -3.36 -4.49 -4.05
N SER A 117 -4.17 -5.13 -4.87
CA SER A 117 -4.12 -4.99 -6.31
C SER A 117 -5.52 -4.98 -6.89
N TYR A 118 -5.75 -4.04 -7.78
CA TYR A 118 -6.99 -3.93 -8.58
C TYR A 118 -6.72 -4.34 -10.03
N THR A 119 -5.57 -4.97 -10.29
CA THR A 119 -5.14 -5.40 -11.62
C THR A 119 -5.77 -6.74 -11.98
N THR A 120 -6.47 -6.79 -13.08
CA THR A 120 -6.98 -8.04 -13.63
C THR A 120 -5.82 -8.97 -14.00
N GLY A 121 -5.87 -10.21 -13.54
CA GLY A 121 -4.88 -11.24 -13.85
C GLY A 121 -3.77 -11.43 -12.81
N LEU A 122 -3.64 -10.56 -11.81
CA LEU A 122 -2.77 -10.81 -10.66
C LEU A 122 -3.58 -11.50 -9.55
N SER A 123 -3.41 -12.80 -9.41
CA SER A 123 -4.18 -13.56 -8.42
C SER A 123 -3.70 -13.30 -6.99
N PRO A 124 -4.59 -13.39 -5.97
CA PRO A 124 -4.20 -13.27 -4.57
C PRO A 124 -3.06 -14.20 -4.17
N ALA A 125 -3.09 -15.45 -4.65
CA ALA A 125 -2.06 -16.45 -4.35
C ALA A 125 -0.67 -16.07 -4.89
N VAL A 126 -0.58 -15.34 -5.99
CA VAL A 126 0.71 -14.85 -6.51
C VAL A 126 1.27 -13.76 -5.59
N MET A 127 0.43 -12.83 -5.14
CA MET A 127 0.86 -11.81 -4.17
C MET A 127 1.28 -12.42 -2.84
N GLU A 128 0.51 -13.40 -2.35
CA GLU A 128 0.88 -14.15 -1.14
C GLU A 128 2.22 -14.87 -1.30
N TYR A 129 2.48 -15.49 -2.45
CA TYR A 129 3.75 -16.14 -2.74
C TYR A 129 4.92 -15.15 -2.71
N MET A 130 4.74 -13.94 -3.23
CA MET A 130 5.75 -12.88 -3.16
C MET A 130 6.07 -12.51 -1.69
N LEU A 131 5.03 -12.32 -0.85
CA LEU A 131 5.24 -12.03 0.57
C LEU A 131 5.90 -13.20 1.31
N LYS A 132 5.52 -14.45 0.99
CA LYS A 132 6.14 -15.63 1.58
C LYS A 132 7.63 -15.72 1.27
N THR A 133 8.01 -15.48 0.02
CA THR A 133 9.40 -15.62 -0.42
C THR A 133 10.30 -14.48 0.04
N THR A 134 9.75 -13.30 0.28
CA THR A 134 10.52 -12.13 0.77
C THR A 134 10.54 -12.04 2.29
N LEU A 135 9.41 -12.12 2.97
CA LEU A 135 9.30 -11.73 4.39
C LEU A 135 9.51 -12.91 5.35
N ILE A 136 8.98 -14.09 5.05
CA ILE A 136 9.07 -15.24 5.97
C ILE A 136 10.52 -15.68 6.25
N PRO A 137 11.45 -15.71 5.28
CA PRO A 137 12.82 -16.11 5.56
C PRO A 137 13.54 -15.25 6.60
N ARG A 138 13.22 -13.96 6.65
CA ARG A 138 13.84 -13.01 7.58
C ARG A 138 13.07 -12.85 8.87
N PHE A 139 11.75 -12.77 8.78
CA PHE A 139 10.93 -12.39 9.93
C PHE A 139 10.07 -13.53 10.50
N GLY A 140 9.91 -14.65 9.78
CA GLY A 140 8.92 -15.67 10.12
C GLY A 140 7.50 -15.15 9.90
N GLY A 141 6.55 -15.53 10.77
CA GLY A 141 5.17 -15.07 10.68
C GLY A 141 4.30 -15.92 9.76
N LYS A 142 3.18 -15.39 9.35
CA LYS A 142 2.19 -16.06 8.48
C LYS A 142 1.72 -15.13 7.37
N THR A 143 1.19 -15.71 6.30
CA THR A 143 0.56 -14.96 5.22
C THR A 143 -0.87 -15.41 5.00
N SER A 144 -1.68 -14.52 4.48
CA SER A 144 -3.03 -14.80 4.01
C SER A 144 -3.30 -14.02 2.72
N CYS A 145 -4.23 -14.49 1.92
CA CYS A 145 -4.67 -13.78 0.73
C CYS A 145 -6.15 -14.05 0.47
N ASP A 146 -6.83 -13.06 -0.14
CA ASP A 146 -8.22 -13.18 -0.54
C ASP A 146 -8.56 -12.21 -1.66
N GLU A 147 -9.69 -12.45 -2.33
CA GLU A 147 -10.28 -11.48 -3.24
C GLU A 147 -11.01 -10.38 -2.44
N ILE A 148 -10.90 -9.15 -2.92
CA ILE A 148 -11.65 -8.01 -2.39
C ILE A 148 -12.90 -7.84 -3.23
N GLY A 149 -14.05 -7.68 -2.58
CA GLY A 149 -15.30 -7.46 -3.28
C GLY A 149 -16.27 -6.56 -2.52
N LEU A 150 -17.15 -5.93 -3.28
CA LEU A 150 -18.22 -5.08 -2.75
C LEU A 150 -19.51 -5.92 -2.62
N PRO A 151 -20.12 -5.99 -1.43
CA PRO A 151 -21.37 -6.71 -1.24
C PRO A 151 -22.51 -6.02 -2.01
N VAL A 152 -23.30 -6.81 -2.71
CA VAL A 152 -24.48 -6.36 -3.47
C VAL A 152 -25.73 -6.68 -2.66
N SER A 153 -26.29 -5.69 -1.98
CA SER A 153 -27.46 -5.86 -1.11
C SER A 153 -28.70 -6.40 -1.84
N ALA A 154 -28.86 -6.08 -3.13
CA ALA A 154 -30.02 -6.53 -3.90
C ALA A 154 -30.00 -8.02 -4.28
N THR A 155 -28.82 -8.64 -4.36
CA THR A 155 -28.67 -10.03 -4.84
C THR A 155 -28.03 -10.95 -3.80
N GLY A 156 -27.44 -10.39 -2.73
CA GLY A 156 -26.62 -11.13 -1.77
C GLY A 156 -25.27 -11.60 -2.35
N GLY A 157 -24.95 -11.20 -3.58
CA GLY A 157 -23.67 -11.50 -4.21
C GLY A 157 -22.57 -10.50 -3.86
N VAL A 158 -21.40 -10.71 -4.44
CA VAL A 158 -20.24 -9.85 -4.29
C VAL A 158 -19.72 -9.45 -5.67
N VAL A 159 -19.49 -8.17 -5.90
CA VAL A 159 -18.78 -7.69 -7.10
C VAL A 159 -17.28 -7.74 -6.82
N PRO A 160 -16.53 -8.61 -7.50
CA PRO A 160 -15.07 -8.63 -7.35
C PRO A 160 -14.46 -7.31 -7.79
N CYS A 161 -13.60 -6.73 -6.98
CA CYS A 161 -12.98 -5.44 -7.30
C CYS A 161 -11.46 -5.42 -7.09
N GLY A 162 -10.87 -6.50 -6.62
CA GLY A 162 -9.44 -6.58 -6.42
C GLY A 162 -9.02 -7.80 -5.60
N ALA A 163 -7.79 -7.80 -5.18
CA ALA A 163 -7.19 -8.83 -4.34
C ALA A 163 -6.29 -8.20 -3.27
N THR A 164 -6.17 -8.88 -2.15
CA THR A 164 -5.25 -8.50 -1.08
C THR A 164 -4.38 -9.68 -0.67
N ALA A 165 -3.14 -9.40 -0.30
CA ALA A 165 -2.30 -10.33 0.44
C ALA A 165 -1.69 -9.63 1.64
N ILE A 166 -1.64 -10.33 2.77
CA ILE A 166 -1.16 -9.79 4.03
C ILE A 166 -0.12 -10.77 4.61
N TRP A 167 0.98 -10.22 5.08
CA TRP A 167 1.90 -10.89 5.97
C TRP A 167 1.76 -10.27 7.37
N GLU A 168 1.75 -11.10 8.39
CA GLU A 168 1.71 -10.72 9.81
C GLU A 168 2.80 -11.45 10.59
N LYS A 169 3.38 -10.77 11.57
CA LYS A 169 4.38 -11.33 12.47
C LYS A 169 3.81 -12.38 13.42
#